data_b8c5ed2fef494a0df17045c257ba4c38
#
_entry.id   b8c5ed2fef494a0df17045c257ba4c38
#
_cell.length_a   1.000
_cell.length_b   1.000
_cell.length_c   1.000
_cell.angle_alpha   90.00
_cell.angle_beta   90.00
_cell.angle_gamma   90.00
#
_symmetry.space_group_name_H-M   'P 1'
#
loop_
_entity.id
_entity.type
_entity.pdbx_description
1 polymer ?
#
loop_
_entity_poly.entity_id
_entity_poly.type
_entity_poly.pdbx_seq_one_letter_code
_entity_poly.pdbx_strand_id
1 'polypeptide(L)'
;MKTTILLSGIASAVILLASFSISPSTEVKHVVVFKYKATATAAQIEEVTQAFKALKNTIPGIVSFEYGVNNSPENLNKGFTHIYLLTFKDVAARNQYLPHPEHKKFGDLLGKLGVLEEPFVVDFQVTQ
;
A
#
# COMPACT_ATOMS: atom_id res chain seq x y z
N MET A 1 18.58 -69.70 -37.00
CA MET A 1 18.39 -69.01 -35.68
C MET A 1 18.59 -67.53 -35.85
N LYS A 2 17.55 -66.78 -35.82
CA LYS A 2 17.61 -65.28 -35.90
C LYS A 2 17.49 -64.69 -34.49
N THR A 3 18.56 -64.14 -34.01
CA THR A 3 18.60 -63.51 -32.69
C THR A 3 18.13 -62.08 -32.82
N THR A 4 16.95 -61.74 -32.26
CA THR A 4 16.41 -60.44 -32.24
C THR A 4 16.90 -59.69 -30.97
N ILE A 5 17.74 -58.65 -31.14
CA ILE A 5 18.19 -57.83 -30.06
C ILE A 5 17.15 -56.68 -29.87
N LEU A 6 16.42 -56.68 -28.72
CA LEU A 6 15.57 -55.59 -28.30
C LEU A 6 16.46 -54.50 -27.68
N LEU A 7 16.58 -53.34 -28.35
CA LEU A 7 17.14 -52.14 -27.73
C LEU A 7 16.04 -51.48 -26.87
N SER A 8 16.23 -51.60 -25.57
CA SER A 8 15.43 -50.84 -24.60
C SER A 8 15.96 -49.41 -24.51
N GLY A 9 15.21 -48.48 -25.09
CA GLY A 9 15.53 -47.04 -24.99
C GLY A 9 15.04 -46.50 -23.66
N ILE A 10 15.97 -46.08 -22.78
CA ILE A 10 15.68 -45.36 -21.55
C ILE A 10 15.51 -43.91 -21.95
N ALA A 11 14.26 -43.40 -21.96
CA ALA A 11 13.96 -41.99 -22.10
C ALA A 11 14.25 -41.28 -20.76
N SER A 12 15.37 -40.59 -20.68
CA SER A 12 15.67 -39.70 -19.54
C SER A 12 14.84 -38.44 -19.62
N ALA A 13 13.81 -38.34 -18.77
CA ALA A 13 13.05 -37.11 -18.59
C ALA A 13 13.90 -36.13 -17.82
N VAL A 14 14.37 -35.05 -18.47
CA VAL A 14 15.03 -33.93 -17.82
C VAL A 14 13.94 -33.03 -17.22
N ILE A 15 13.77 -33.11 -15.91
CA ILE A 15 12.89 -32.19 -15.16
C ILE A 15 13.63 -30.85 -15.00
N LEU A 16 13.21 -29.87 -15.78
CA LEU A 16 13.70 -28.50 -15.63
C LEU A 16 13.04 -27.88 -14.37
N LEU A 17 13.77 -27.88 -13.25
CA LEU A 17 13.36 -27.14 -12.06
C LEU A 17 13.55 -25.65 -12.32
N ALA A 18 12.47 -24.93 -12.66
CA ALA A 18 12.49 -23.50 -12.71
C ALA A 18 12.60 -22.95 -11.26
N SER A 19 13.78 -22.46 -10.90
CA SER A 19 13.97 -21.76 -9.62
C SER A 19 13.26 -20.42 -9.70
N PHE A 20 12.10 -20.28 -9.04
CA PHE A 20 11.45 -19.00 -8.80
C PHE A 20 12.25 -18.27 -7.73
N SER A 21 13.08 -17.30 -8.14
CA SER A 21 13.69 -16.35 -7.22
C SER A 21 12.64 -15.30 -6.86
N ILE A 22 12.13 -15.33 -5.64
CA ILE A 22 11.30 -14.27 -5.10
C ILE A 22 12.25 -13.12 -4.72
N SER A 23 12.25 -12.05 -5.52
CA SER A 23 12.96 -10.83 -5.14
C SER A 23 12.24 -10.16 -3.98
N PRO A 24 12.95 -9.65 -2.97
CA PRO A 24 12.31 -8.92 -1.87
C PRO A 24 11.55 -7.71 -2.42
N SER A 25 10.39 -7.45 -1.84
CA SER A 25 9.59 -6.29 -2.23
C SER A 25 10.34 -5.00 -1.92
N THR A 26 10.38 -4.07 -2.88
CA THR A 26 10.91 -2.73 -2.67
C THR A 26 9.84 -1.74 -2.21
N GLU A 27 8.59 -2.18 -2.17
CA GLU A 27 7.45 -1.34 -1.81
C GLU A 27 7.54 -0.79 -0.40
N VAL A 28 7.11 0.46 -0.25
CA VAL A 28 6.94 1.12 1.04
C VAL A 28 5.45 1.27 1.32
N LYS A 29 5.01 0.82 2.46
CA LYS A 29 3.68 1.04 2.99
C LYS A 29 3.69 2.30 3.86
N HIS A 30 2.86 3.26 3.50
CA HIS A 30 2.65 4.51 4.22
C HIS A 30 1.26 4.47 4.84
N VAL A 31 1.22 4.21 6.13
CA VAL A 31 -0.02 4.09 6.91
C VAL A 31 -0.31 5.43 7.56
N VAL A 32 -1.44 6.00 7.20
CA VAL A 32 -1.93 7.25 7.79
C VAL A 32 -3.24 6.94 8.51
N VAL A 33 -3.33 7.28 9.78
CA VAL A 33 -4.54 7.07 10.56
C VAL A 33 -4.98 8.42 11.14
N PHE A 34 -6.22 8.79 10.87
CA PHE A 34 -6.76 10.06 11.31
C PHE A 34 -7.70 9.90 12.51
N LYS A 35 -7.49 10.78 13.47
CA LYS A 35 -8.44 11.08 14.52
C LYS A 35 -9.13 12.39 14.15
N TYR A 36 -10.40 12.30 13.79
CA TYR A 36 -11.19 13.46 13.45
C TYR A 36 -11.81 14.10 14.71
N LYS A 37 -11.98 15.41 14.68
CA LYS A 37 -12.71 16.12 15.74
C LYS A 37 -14.17 15.67 15.76
N ALA A 38 -14.79 15.70 16.93
CA ALA A 38 -16.21 15.39 17.08
C ALA A 38 -17.15 16.31 16.28
N THR A 39 -16.65 17.51 15.90
CA THR A 39 -17.36 18.47 15.07
C THR A 39 -17.22 18.23 13.57
N ALA A 40 -16.36 17.29 13.14
CA ALA A 40 -16.19 16.97 11.74
C ALA A 40 -17.46 16.31 11.20
N THR A 41 -17.98 16.83 10.10
CA THR A 41 -19.15 16.24 9.44
C THR A 41 -18.74 15.10 8.51
N ALA A 42 -19.68 14.19 8.22
CA ALA A 42 -19.45 13.10 7.28
C ALA A 42 -19.04 13.62 5.88
N ALA A 43 -19.64 14.75 5.44
CA ALA A 43 -19.29 15.37 4.15
C ALA A 43 -17.85 15.91 4.13
N GLN A 44 -17.37 16.50 5.22
CA GLN A 44 -15.98 16.96 5.32
C GLN A 44 -14.99 15.80 5.35
N ILE A 45 -15.31 14.72 6.05
CA ILE A 45 -14.48 13.50 6.09
C ILE A 45 -14.41 12.88 4.70
N GLU A 46 -15.53 12.83 3.98
CA GLU A 46 -15.56 12.32 2.60
C GLU A 46 -14.73 13.21 1.66
N GLU A 47 -14.82 14.54 1.79
CA GLU A 47 -13.99 15.48 1.03
C GLU A 47 -12.49 15.20 1.24
N VAL A 48 -12.07 15.02 2.49
CA VAL A 48 -10.68 14.66 2.83
C VAL A 48 -10.30 13.32 2.18
N THR A 49 -11.17 12.32 2.28
CA THR A 49 -10.91 10.97 1.74
C THR A 49 -10.75 11.00 0.22
N GLN A 50 -11.62 11.71 -0.49
CA GLN A 50 -11.54 11.82 -1.94
C GLN A 50 -10.32 12.63 -2.38
N ALA A 51 -9.98 13.71 -1.69
CA ALA A 51 -8.78 14.49 -1.97
C ALA A 51 -7.50 13.65 -1.75
N PHE A 52 -7.45 12.87 -0.69
CA PHE A 52 -6.31 11.98 -0.43
C PHE A 52 -6.18 10.89 -1.51
N LYS A 53 -7.28 10.23 -1.85
CA LYS A 53 -7.35 9.23 -2.92
C LYS A 53 -6.88 9.78 -4.26
N ALA A 54 -7.21 11.03 -4.58
CA ALA A 54 -6.85 11.67 -5.83
C ALA A 54 -5.33 11.80 -6.03
N LEU A 55 -4.54 11.83 -4.94
CA LEU A 55 -3.07 11.92 -5.01
C LEU A 55 -2.45 10.75 -5.77
N LYS A 56 -3.08 9.57 -5.76
CA LYS A 56 -2.62 8.42 -6.53
C LYS A 56 -2.53 8.72 -8.04
N ASN A 57 -3.43 9.56 -8.55
CA ASN A 57 -3.49 9.87 -9.97
C ASN A 57 -2.58 11.05 -10.36
N THR A 58 -2.10 11.82 -9.39
CA THR A 58 -1.35 13.07 -9.62
C THR A 58 0.11 12.98 -9.20
N ILE A 59 0.45 12.06 -8.29
CA ILE A 59 1.81 11.89 -7.79
C ILE A 59 2.38 10.56 -8.29
N PRO A 60 3.45 10.59 -9.11
CA PRO A 60 4.08 9.37 -9.59
C PRO A 60 4.63 8.49 -8.46
N GLY A 61 4.59 7.17 -8.66
CA GLY A 61 5.17 6.22 -7.72
C GLY A 61 4.24 5.70 -6.65
N ILE A 62 3.00 6.22 -6.56
CA ILE A 62 1.94 5.61 -5.73
C ILE A 62 1.34 4.44 -6.52
N VAL A 63 1.52 3.22 -6.00
CA VAL A 63 1.04 1.96 -6.62
C VAL A 63 -0.42 1.73 -6.27
N SER A 64 -0.78 1.89 -5.00
CA SER A 64 -2.15 1.70 -4.53
C SER A 64 -2.54 2.70 -3.45
N PHE A 65 -3.85 2.89 -3.31
CA PHE A 65 -4.48 3.62 -2.22
C PHE A 65 -5.66 2.80 -1.71
N GLU A 66 -5.62 2.49 -0.43
CA GLU A 66 -6.67 1.74 0.27
C GLU A 66 -7.12 2.56 1.47
N TYR A 67 -8.38 2.47 1.85
CA TYR A 67 -8.87 3.16 3.04
C TYR A 67 -10.03 2.41 3.68
N GLY A 68 -10.23 2.66 4.95
CA GLY A 68 -11.32 2.09 5.71
C GLY A 68 -11.52 2.76 7.06
N VAL A 69 -12.60 2.38 7.73
CA VAL A 69 -12.91 2.82 9.08
C VAL A 69 -12.63 1.68 10.04
N ASN A 70 -12.04 2.00 11.20
CA ASN A 70 -11.75 1.02 12.24
C ASN A 70 -13.01 0.26 12.65
N ASN A 71 -12.94 -1.05 12.65
CA ASN A 71 -13.99 -1.96 13.10
C ASN A 71 -13.48 -2.99 14.12
N SER A 72 -12.32 -2.75 14.73
CA SER A 72 -11.78 -3.65 15.76
C SER A 72 -12.66 -3.60 17.01
N PRO A 73 -13.08 -4.76 17.55
CA PRO A 73 -13.84 -4.83 18.80
C PRO A 73 -12.98 -4.61 20.05
N GLU A 74 -11.66 -4.50 19.92
CA GLU A 74 -10.74 -4.38 21.06
C GLU A 74 -10.79 -3.02 21.75
N ASN A 75 -11.31 -1.98 21.09
CA ASN A 75 -11.38 -0.60 21.58
C ASN A 75 -10.03 0.01 21.97
N LEU A 76 -8.95 -0.38 21.28
CA LEU A 76 -7.58 0.10 21.51
C LEU A 76 -7.16 1.22 20.56
N ASN A 77 -8.07 1.70 19.72
CA ASN A 77 -7.80 2.68 18.65
C ASN A 77 -7.62 4.13 19.14
N LYS A 78 -7.81 4.42 20.43
CA LYS A 78 -7.56 5.75 21.04
C LYS A 78 -8.21 6.93 20.31
N GLY A 79 -9.37 6.68 19.65
CA GLY A 79 -10.08 7.68 18.87
C GLY A 79 -9.61 7.82 17.42
N PHE A 80 -8.57 7.12 16.99
CA PHE A 80 -8.17 7.02 15.59
C PHE A 80 -9.14 6.08 14.86
N THR A 81 -9.80 6.58 13.83
CA THR A 81 -10.91 5.86 13.20
C THR A 81 -10.76 5.62 11.71
N HIS A 82 -10.06 6.50 10.99
CA HIS A 82 -9.94 6.41 9.53
C HIS A 82 -8.52 6.05 9.15
N ILE A 83 -8.38 4.92 8.48
CA ILE A 83 -7.11 4.35 8.05
C ILE A 83 -6.96 4.56 6.55
N TYR A 84 -5.84 5.10 6.14
CA TYR A 84 -5.44 5.28 4.74
C TYR A 84 -4.10 4.59 4.54
N LEU A 85 -4.02 3.73 3.54
CA LEU A 85 -2.81 2.99 3.22
C LEU A 85 -2.39 3.32 1.79
N LEU A 86 -1.26 4.00 1.66
CA LEU A 86 -0.61 4.21 0.37
C LEU A 86 0.52 3.19 0.23
N THR A 87 0.62 2.62 -0.95
CA THR A 87 1.78 1.81 -1.32
C THR A 87 2.59 2.58 -2.35
N PHE A 88 3.86 2.83 -2.04
CA PHE A 88 4.84 3.38 -2.98
C PHE A 88 5.66 2.26 -3.60
N LYS A 89 6.05 2.41 -4.85
CA LYS A 89 6.88 1.41 -5.55
C LYS A 89 8.23 1.17 -4.88
N ASP A 90 8.78 2.20 -4.18
CA ASP A 90 10.06 2.16 -3.48
C ASP A 90 10.21 3.37 -2.54
N VAL A 91 11.30 3.38 -1.77
CA VAL A 91 11.68 4.47 -0.86
C VAL A 91 11.86 5.80 -1.59
N ALA A 92 12.42 5.78 -2.80
CA ALA A 92 12.65 7.00 -3.58
C ALA A 92 11.32 7.68 -3.96
N ALA A 93 10.33 6.88 -4.37
CA ALA A 93 8.98 7.39 -4.66
C ALA A 93 8.32 8.01 -3.43
N ARG A 94 8.41 7.36 -2.25
CA ARG A 94 7.92 7.93 -1.00
C ARG A 94 8.62 9.24 -0.65
N ASN A 95 9.93 9.32 -0.83
CA ASN A 95 10.69 10.54 -0.54
C ASN A 95 10.35 11.68 -1.50
N GLN A 96 9.97 11.40 -2.75
CA GLN A 96 9.48 12.40 -3.70
C GLN A 96 8.04 12.85 -3.39
N TYR A 97 7.22 11.98 -2.82
CA TYR A 97 5.86 12.30 -2.41
C TYR A 97 5.80 13.34 -1.29
N LEU A 98 6.66 13.22 -0.28
CA LEU A 98 6.59 14.09 0.91
C LEU A 98 6.66 15.59 0.59
N PRO A 99 7.60 16.09 -0.25
CA PRO A 99 7.66 17.50 -0.64
C PRO A 99 6.80 17.84 -1.87
N HIS A 100 6.05 16.89 -2.42
CA HIS A 100 5.32 17.09 -3.69
C HIS A 100 4.25 18.19 -3.54
N PRO A 101 4.10 19.12 -4.51
CA PRO A 101 3.12 20.20 -4.43
C PRO A 101 1.68 19.72 -4.21
N GLU A 102 1.27 18.62 -4.83
CA GLU A 102 -0.07 18.05 -4.64
C GLU A 102 -0.27 17.49 -3.22
N HIS A 103 0.77 16.89 -2.61
CA HIS A 103 0.72 16.48 -1.21
C HIS A 103 0.60 17.70 -0.28
N LYS A 104 1.32 18.77 -0.59
CA LYS A 104 1.21 20.03 0.16
C LYS A 104 -0.22 20.60 0.05
N LYS A 105 -0.82 20.64 -1.13
CA LYS A 105 -2.21 21.09 -1.32
C LYS A 105 -3.20 20.26 -0.49
N PHE A 106 -2.99 18.96 -0.39
CA PHE A 106 -3.79 18.11 0.49
C PHE A 106 -3.64 18.51 1.96
N GLY A 107 -2.42 18.78 2.42
CA GLY A 107 -2.18 19.31 3.77
C GLY A 107 -2.86 20.67 4.01
N ASP A 108 -2.82 21.55 3.02
CA ASP A 108 -3.48 22.88 3.08
C ASP A 108 -5.02 22.71 3.18
N LEU A 109 -5.61 21.72 2.49
CA LEU A 109 -7.03 21.37 2.60
C LEU A 109 -7.39 20.92 4.01
N LEU A 110 -6.59 20.02 4.60
CA LEU A 110 -6.78 19.57 5.98
C LEU A 110 -6.75 20.75 6.97
N GLY A 111 -5.79 21.66 6.79
CA GLY A 111 -5.70 22.88 7.58
C GLY A 111 -6.90 23.80 7.42
N LYS A 112 -7.37 24.01 6.18
CA LYS A 112 -8.54 24.85 5.86
C LYS A 112 -9.83 24.29 6.47
N LEU A 113 -10.05 22.98 6.38
CA LEU A 113 -11.24 22.33 6.93
C LEU A 113 -11.19 22.28 8.46
N GLY A 114 -10.00 22.23 9.04
CA GLY A 114 -9.80 22.23 10.48
C GLY A 114 -10.43 21.03 11.21
N VAL A 115 -10.69 19.93 10.49
CA VAL A 115 -11.45 18.76 10.97
C VAL A 115 -10.60 17.74 11.71
N LEU A 116 -9.28 17.81 11.54
CA LEU A 116 -8.36 16.82 12.09
C LEU A 116 -7.99 17.19 13.52
N GLU A 117 -8.12 16.25 14.47
CA GLU A 117 -7.60 16.38 15.82
C GLU A 117 -6.14 15.95 15.86
N GLU A 118 -5.83 14.78 15.29
CA GLU A 118 -4.48 14.20 15.31
C GLU A 118 -4.27 13.26 14.11
N PRO A 119 -3.15 13.37 13.39
CA PRO A 119 -2.68 12.35 12.47
C PRO A 119 -1.72 11.41 13.17
N PHE A 120 -1.76 10.13 12.78
CA PHE A 120 -0.73 9.14 13.10
C PHE A 120 -0.18 8.57 11.80
N VAL A 121 1.14 8.59 11.62
CA VAL A 121 1.77 8.17 10.38
C VAL A 121 2.94 7.25 10.68
N VAL A 122 2.97 6.11 10.02
CA VAL A 122 4.09 5.17 10.06
C VAL A 122 4.36 4.60 8.68
N ASP A 123 5.63 4.35 8.38
CA ASP A 123 6.07 3.73 7.15
C ASP A 123 6.81 2.44 7.43
N PHE A 124 6.67 1.45 6.55
CA PHE A 124 7.47 0.25 6.60
C PHE A 124 7.67 -0.36 5.21
N GLN A 125 8.78 -1.06 5.03
CA GLN A 125 8.98 -1.96 3.90
C GLN A 125 8.53 -3.36 4.28
N VAL A 126 7.88 -4.06 3.35
CA VAL A 126 7.47 -5.45 3.58
C VAL A 126 8.72 -6.33 3.66
N THR A 127 8.92 -6.96 4.81
CA THR A 127 9.93 -8.01 5.00
C THR A 127 9.27 -9.37 4.80
N GLN A 128 9.83 -10.19 3.91
CA GLN A 128 9.39 -11.57 3.66
C GLN A 128 10.24 -12.54 4.45
#